data_d322a074608218f63213f312b39f4ff2
#
_entry.id   d322a074608218f63213f312b39f4ff2
#
_cell.length_a   1.000
_cell.length_b   1.000
_cell.length_c   1.000
_cell.angle_alpha   90.00
_cell.angle_beta   90.00
_cell.angle_gamma   90.00
#
_symmetry.space_group_name_H-M   'P 1'
#
loop_
_entity.id
_entity.type
_entity.pdbx_description
1 polymer ?
#
loop_
_entity_poly.entity_id
_entity_poly.type
_entity_poly.pdbx_seq_one_letter_code
_entity_poly.pdbx_strand_id
1 'polypeptide(L)'
;MTLLSKRSLYLAAATAVLAVGALVFFKSGTEIAPESKFVLLDGSSKTTAELKGRVTLVNFWATSCVTCVAEMPKIIATYNKYHPQGFDTIAVAMSYDPPAYVVNYAQTRQLPFNVAIDNTGAVARAWGEVKLTPTTYVVNKRGEIVKRFVGEPDFAELHKLIESLLKQV
;
A
#
# COMPACT_ATOMS: atom_id res chain seq x y z
N MET A 1 -49.49 7.75 -33.63
CA MET A 1 -48.18 7.05 -33.47
C MET A 1 -47.13 7.91 -34.12
N THR A 2 -46.38 8.67 -33.33
CA THR A 2 -45.31 9.59 -33.81
C THR A 2 -44.04 8.78 -34.01
N LEU A 3 -43.62 8.65 -35.27
CA LEU A 3 -42.35 8.02 -35.66
C LEU A 3 -41.20 8.90 -35.18
N LEU A 4 -40.53 8.49 -34.12
CA LEU A 4 -39.26 9.10 -33.68
C LEU A 4 -38.26 9.07 -34.83
N SER A 5 -37.79 10.23 -35.26
CA SER A 5 -36.86 10.32 -36.39
C SER A 5 -35.56 9.57 -36.05
N LYS A 6 -34.95 8.92 -37.05
CA LYS A 6 -33.66 8.20 -36.90
C LYS A 6 -32.58 9.05 -36.23
N ARG A 7 -32.58 10.39 -36.44
CA ARG A 7 -31.69 11.35 -35.79
C ARG A 7 -31.89 11.41 -34.27
N SER A 8 -33.14 11.33 -33.77
CA SER A 8 -33.46 11.33 -32.32
C SER A 8 -32.94 10.06 -31.64
N LEU A 9 -33.00 8.93 -32.37
CA LEU A 9 -32.50 7.63 -31.87
C LEU A 9 -30.97 7.61 -31.75
N TYR A 10 -30.26 8.17 -32.72
CA TYR A 10 -28.78 8.29 -32.68
C TYR A 10 -28.31 9.25 -31.59
N LEU A 11 -29.01 10.36 -31.35
CA LEU A 11 -28.69 11.28 -30.26
C LEU A 11 -28.88 10.62 -28.89
N ALA A 12 -29.98 9.86 -28.70
CA ALA A 12 -30.23 9.14 -27.45
C ALA A 12 -29.19 8.03 -27.20
N ALA A 13 -28.76 7.31 -28.26
CA ALA A 13 -27.71 6.31 -28.16
C ALA A 13 -26.35 6.92 -27.84
N ALA A 14 -26.00 8.06 -28.43
CA ALA A 14 -24.73 8.77 -28.18
C ALA A 14 -24.66 9.30 -26.73
N THR A 15 -25.76 9.85 -26.19
CA THR A 15 -25.82 10.30 -24.78
C THR A 15 -25.74 9.15 -23.80
N ALA A 16 -26.34 7.98 -24.11
CA ALA A 16 -26.24 6.80 -23.27
C ALA A 16 -24.80 6.24 -23.22
N VAL A 17 -24.11 6.21 -24.36
CA VAL A 17 -22.69 5.75 -24.43
C VAL A 17 -21.77 6.70 -23.64
N LEU A 18 -21.98 8.02 -23.74
CA LEU A 18 -21.21 9.00 -22.97
C LEU A 18 -21.47 8.91 -21.46
N ALA A 19 -22.73 8.66 -21.06
CA ALA A 19 -23.09 8.48 -19.65
C ALA A 19 -22.50 7.19 -19.07
N VAL A 20 -22.50 6.08 -19.82
CA VAL A 20 -21.87 4.82 -19.41
C VAL A 20 -20.34 4.97 -19.36
N GLY A 21 -19.74 5.64 -20.34
CA GLY A 21 -18.31 5.94 -20.34
C GLY A 21 -17.89 6.79 -19.11
N ALA A 22 -18.67 7.80 -18.75
CA ALA A 22 -18.41 8.62 -17.55
C ALA A 22 -18.53 7.80 -16.25
N LEU A 23 -19.53 6.90 -16.14
CA LEU A 23 -19.70 6.04 -14.97
C LEU A 23 -18.58 5.02 -14.81
N VAL A 24 -17.98 4.52 -15.89
CA VAL A 24 -16.85 3.61 -15.85
C VAL A 24 -15.56 4.36 -15.47
N PHE A 25 -15.40 5.61 -15.91
CA PHE A 25 -14.24 6.46 -15.55
C PHE A 25 -14.25 6.87 -14.07
N PHE A 26 -15.43 7.05 -13.45
CA PHE A 26 -15.54 7.38 -12.03
C PHE A 26 -15.36 6.19 -11.07
N LYS A 27 -15.26 4.97 -11.58
CA LYS A 27 -15.09 3.74 -10.77
C LYS A 27 -13.62 3.36 -10.51
N SER A 28 -12.68 4.26 -10.74
CA SER A 28 -11.31 4.15 -10.18
C SER A 28 -11.33 4.60 -8.72
N GLY A 29 -12.16 3.93 -7.91
CA GLY A 29 -12.20 4.15 -6.47
C GLY A 29 -10.85 3.76 -5.89
N THR A 30 -10.12 4.73 -5.34
CA THR A 30 -8.99 4.48 -4.47
C THR A 30 -9.48 3.65 -3.29
N GLU A 31 -8.88 2.48 -3.07
CA GLU A 31 -9.22 1.59 -1.97
C GLU A 31 -8.70 2.22 -0.66
N ILE A 32 -9.58 2.40 0.32
CA ILE A 32 -9.18 2.86 1.66
C ILE A 32 -8.38 1.72 2.32
N ALA A 33 -7.23 2.04 2.90
CA ALA A 33 -6.46 1.08 3.66
C ALA A 33 -7.30 0.50 4.82
N PRO A 34 -7.37 -0.83 4.97
CA PRO A 34 -8.25 -1.47 5.94
C PRO A 34 -7.82 -1.13 7.37
N GLU A 35 -8.79 -0.93 8.26
CA GLU A 35 -8.52 -0.74 9.68
C GLU A 35 -7.72 -1.92 10.22
N SER A 36 -6.55 -1.61 10.78
CA SER A 36 -5.61 -2.61 11.29
C SER A 36 -4.86 -2.06 12.49
N LYS A 37 -4.48 -2.97 13.39
CA LYS A 37 -3.61 -2.67 14.52
C LYS A 37 -2.27 -3.37 14.30
N PHE A 38 -1.24 -2.58 14.12
CA PHE A 38 0.15 -3.04 13.97
C PHE A 38 0.78 -3.12 15.37
N VAL A 39 1.10 -4.32 15.84
CA VAL A 39 1.82 -4.52 17.12
C VAL A 39 3.31 -4.42 16.85
N LEU A 40 3.96 -3.40 17.40
CA LEU A 40 5.37 -3.10 17.17
C LEU A 40 6.30 -3.93 18.06
N LEU A 41 7.61 -3.95 17.73
CA LEU A 41 8.59 -4.76 18.46
C LEU A 41 8.82 -4.30 19.90
N ASP A 42 8.52 -3.05 20.23
CA ASP A 42 8.59 -2.51 21.59
C ASP A 42 7.33 -2.78 22.43
N GLY A 43 6.36 -3.51 21.88
CA GLY A 43 5.07 -3.83 22.51
C GLY A 43 4.01 -2.72 22.34
N SER A 44 4.36 -1.56 21.81
CA SER A 44 3.38 -0.53 21.46
C SER A 44 2.56 -0.95 20.24
N SER A 45 1.55 -0.16 19.89
CA SER A 45 0.78 -0.42 18.68
C SER A 45 0.51 0.86 17.91
N LYS A 46 0.42 0.72 16.59
CA LYS A 46 0.03 1.77 15.65
C LYS A 46 -1.21 1.30 14.87
N THR A 47 -2.09 2.21 14.52
CA THR A 47 -3.31 1.89 13.75
C THR A 47 -3.22 2.44 12.33
N THR A 48 -4.05 1.91 11.41
CA THR A 48 -4.16 2.45 10.06
C THR A 48 -4.56 3.93 10.06
N ALA A 49 -5.40 4.36 11.02
CA ALA A 49 -5.80 5.76 11.14
C ALA A 49 -4.62 6.71 11.37
N GLU A 50 -3.57 6.25 12.05
CA GLU A 50 -2.36 7.02 12.36
C GLU A 50 -1.39 7.13 11.16
N LEU A 51 -1.67 6.45 10.05
CA LEU A 51 -0.91 6.60 8.80
C LEU A 51 -1.29 7.87 8.05
N LYS A 52 -2.47 8.45 8.33
CA LYS A 52 -2.95 9.66 7.65
C LYS A 52 -2.00 10.84 7.89
N GLY A 53 -1.88 11.70 6.87
CA GLY A 53 -0.96 12.82 6.85
C GLY A 53 0.45 12.50 6.35
N ARG A 54 0.79 11.21 6.19
CA ARG A 54 2.06 10.75 5.62
C ARG A 54 1.84 9.82 4.44
N VAL A 55 2.77 9.82 3.50
CA VAL A 55 2.84 8.75 2.49
C VAL A 55 3.50 7.55 3.15
N THR A 56 2.81 6.41 3.21
CA THR A 56 3.31 5.26 3.97
C THR A 56 3.51 4.05 3.08
N LEU A 57 4.67 3.40 3.22
CA LEU A 57 4.95 2.08 2.68
C LEU A 57 4.57 1.03 3.73
N VAL A 58 3.65 0.13 3.42
CA VAL A 58 3.34 -1.04 4.24
C VAL A 58 3.86 -2.27 3.52
N ASN A 59 4.95 -2.84 4.06
CA ASN A 59 5.68 -3.96 3.45
C ASN A 59 5.48 -5.24 4.26
N PHE A 60 4.87 -6.25 3.66
CA PHE A 60 4.72 -7.59 4.25
C PHE A 60 5.93 -8.44 3.86
N TRP A 61 6.64 -8.97 4.87
CA TRP A 61 7.91 -9.64 4.70
C TRP A 61 8.12 -10.79 5.70
N ALA A 62 9.19 -11.56 5.51
CA ALA A 62 9.66 -12.54 6.48
C ALA A 62 11.19 -12.66 6.44
N THR A 63 11.79 -13.05 7.57
CA THR A 63 13.25 -13.28 7.66
C THR A 63 13.70 -14.48 6.82
N SER A 64 12.80 -15.44 6.56
CA SER A 64 13.04 -16.60 5.69
C SER A 64 12.84 -16.31 4.19
N CYS A 65 12.34 -15.13 3.84
CA CYS A 65 12.09 -14.71 2.47
C CYS A 65 13.35 -14.07 1.87
N VAL A 66 14.05 -14.77 0.99
CA VAL A 66 15.32 -14.32 0.38
C VAL A 66 15.17 -12.98 -0.33
N THR A 67 14.12 -12.82 -1.13
CA THR A 67 13.84 -11.56 -1.85
C THR A 67 13.57 -10.41 -0.89
N CYS A 68 12.82 -10.66 0.22
CA CYS A 68 12.55 -9.65 1.24
C CYS A 68 13.85 -9.14 1.90
N VAL A 69 14.74 -10.07 2.25
CA VAL A 69 16.04 -9.74 2.85
C VAL A 69 16.91 -8.96 1.85
N ALA A 70 16.87 -9.33 0.57
CA ALA A 70 17.63 -8.66 -0.49
C ALA A 70 17.13 -7.23 -0.80
N GLU A 71 15.81 -6.98 -0.71
CA GLU A 71 15.25 -5.64 -0.94
C GLU A 71 15.37 -4.70 0.26
N MET A 72 15.52 -5.22 1.49
CA MET A 72 15.50 -4.42 2.72
C MET A 72 16.49 -3.24 2.73
N PRO A 73 17.73 -3.36 2.26
CA PRO A 73 18.62 -2.20 2.13
C PRO A 73 18.08 -1.08 1.25
N LYS A 74 17.32 -1.42 0.19
CA LYS A 74 16.69 -0.44 -0.70
C LYS A 74 15.50 0.25 -0.02
N ILE A 75 14.73 -0.49 0.80
CA ILE A 75 13.67 0.09 1.64
C ILE A 75 14.25 1.05 2.68
N ILE A 76 15.36 0.68 3.34
CA ILE A 76 16.08 1.55 4.28
C ILE A 76 16.53 2.84 3.58
N ALA A 77 17.16 2.72 2.40
CA ALA A 77 17.60 3.89 1.63
C ALA A 77 16.41 4.79 1.22
N THR A 78 15.28 4.18 0.83
CA THR A 78 14.04 4.89 0.49
C THR A 78 13.49 5.64 1.70
N TYR A 79 13.42 4.97 2.86
CA TYR A 79 12.98 5.60 4.11
C TYR A 79 13.88 6.80 4.47
N ASN A 80 15.19 6.61 4.52
CA ASN A 80 16.13 7.66 4.88
C ASN A 80 16.04 8.89 3.95
N LYS A 81 15.80 8.65 2.64
CA LYS A 81 15.66 9.73 1.64
C LYS A 81 14.36 10.54 1.84
N TYR A 82 13.25 9.89 2.11
CA TYR A 82 11.93 10.53 2.03
C TYR A 82 11.27 10.79 3.39
N HIS A 83 11.72 10.17 4.47
CA HIS A 83 11.14 10.35 5.80
C HIS A 83 11.09 11.82 6.26
N PRO A 84 12.14 12.65 6.06
CA PRO A 84 12.08 14.07 6.39
C PRO A 84 11.06 14.87 5.59
N GLN A 85 10.57 14.31 4.48
CA GLN A 85 9.63 14.94 3.57
C GLN A 85 8.16 14.52 3.82
N GLY A 86 7.90 13.69 4.85
CA GLY A 86 6.54 13.23 5.16
C GLY A 86 6.25 11.81 4.68
N PHE A 87 7.28 10.99 4.45
CA PHE A 87 7.17 9.56 4.19
C PHE A 87 7.33 8.73 5.46
N ASP A 88 6.72 7.55 5.51
CA ASP A 88 6.92 6.57 6.58
C ASP A 88 6.94 5.13 6.02
N THR A 89 7.38 4.19 6.85
CA THR A 89 7.39 2.76 6.52
C THR A 89 6.94 1.94 7.74
N ILE A 90 6.09 0.94 7.51
CA ILE A 90 5.80 -0.13 8.46
C ILE A 90 6.13 -1.45 7.78
N ALA A 91 7.12 -2.16 8.30
CA ALA A 91 7.46 -3.51 7.87
C ALA A 91 6.68 -4.52 8.74
N VAL A 92 5.75 -5.26 8.13
CA VAL A 92 4.87 -6.21 8.81
C VAL A 92 5.43 -7.62 8.60
N ALA A 93 5.99 -8.20 9.64
CA ALA A 93 6.46 -9.59 9.61
C ALA A 93 5.27 -10.54 9.63
N MET A 94 5.28 -11.51 8.72
CA MET A 94 4.20 -12.49 8.55
C MET A 94 4.08 -13.42 9.75
N SER A 95 2.87 -13.94 9.99
CA SER A 95 2.54 -14.79 11.16
C SER A 95 3.34 -16.08 11.28
N TYR A 96 3.91 -16.56 10.18
CA TYR A 96 4.76 -17.75 10.16
C TYR A 96 6.23 -17.47 10.49
N ASP A 97 6.62 -16.19 10.59
CA ASP A 97 8.01 -15.80 10.90
C ASP A 97 8.21 -15.77 12.43
N PRO A 98 9.16 -16.54 13.00
CA PRO A 98 9.36 -16.55 14.44
C PRO A 98 9.73 -15.15 14.98
N PRO A 99 9.03 -14.64 16.01
CA PRO A 99 9.27 -13.29 16.54
C PRO A 99 10.73 -13.02 16.92
N ALA A 100 11.44 -14.01 17.47
CA ALA A 100 12.85 -13.88 17.82
C ALA A 100 13.75 -13.59 16.62
N TYR A 101 13.43 -14.14 15.45
CA TYR A 101 14.19 -13.89 14.21
C TYR A 101 13.92 -12.48 13.69
N VAL A 102 12.66 -12.03 13.75
CA VAL A 102 12.26 -10.67 13.35
C VAL A 102 12.98 -9.64 14.24
N VAL A 103 12.94 -9.82 15.57
CA VAL A 103 13.63 -8.93 16.52
C VAL A 103 15.13 -8.90 16.25
N ASN A 104 15.76 -10.06 16.13
CA ASN A 104 17.19 -10.14 15.85
C ASN A 104 17.56 -9.45 14.52
N TYR A 105 16.77 -9.68 13.47
CA TYR A 105 17.01 -9.04 12.18
C TYR A 105 16.88 -7.52 12.27
N ALA A 106 15.80 -7.03 12.88
CA ALA A 106 15.56 -5.60 13.02
C ALA A 106 16.68 -4.89 13.80
N GLN A 107 17.17 -5.50 14.88
CA GLN A 107 18.26 -4.96 15.71
C GLN A 107 19.60 -5.01 14.98
N THR A 108 19.97 -6.16 14.40
CA THR A 108 21.28 -6.33 13.73
C THR A 108 21.39 -5.50 12.46
N ARG A 109 20.28 -5.27 11.76
CA ARG A 109 20.22 -4.40 10.56
C ARG A 109 19.87 -2.95 10.88
N GLN A 110 19.60 -2.63 12.15
CA GLN A 110 19.26 -1.27 12.62
C GLN A 110 18.15 -0.65 11.76
N LEU A 111 17.02 -1.38 11.60
CA LEU A 111 15.91 -0.89 10.79
C LEU A 111 15.41 0.45 11.32
N PRO A 112 15.39 1.54 10.51
CA PRO A 112 15.13 2.90 10.99
C PRO A 112 13.63 3.22 11.08
N PHE A 113 12.76 2.28 10.76
CA PHE A 113 11.31 2.42 10.69
C PHE A 113 10.60 1.39 11.58
N ASN A 114 9.28 1.54 11.71
CA ASN A 114 8.46 0.65 12.52
C ASN A 114 8.42 -0.78 11.93
N VAL A 115 8.70 -1.75 12.77
CA VAL A 115 8.54 -3.18 12.47
C VAL A 115 7.41 -3.72 13.34
N ALA A 116 6.41 -4.31 12.72
CA ALA A 116 5.28 -4.95 13.37
C ALA A 116 5.33 -6.47 13.15
N ILE A 117 4.78 -7.23 14.09
CA ILE A 117 4.61 -8.68 13.97
C ILE A 117 3.12 -9.00 13.89
N ASP A 118 2.71 -9.62 12.80
CA ASP A 118 1.32 -10.07 12.60
C ASP A 118 1.13 -11.51 13.11
N ASN A 119 1.30 -11.73 14.42
CA ASN A 119 1.25 -13.05 15.05
C ASN A 119 -0.01 -13.87 14.71
N THR A 120 -1.12 -13.21 14.41
CA THR A 120 -2.41 -13.86 14.13
C THR A 120 -2.72 -13.96 12.63
N GLY A 121 -1.95 -13.29 11.79
CA GLY A 121 -2.24 -13.11 10.37
C GLY A 121 -3.43 -12.19 10.09
N ALA A 122 -3.91 -11.46 11.10
CA ALA A 122 -5.09 -10.60 10.96
C ALA A 122 -4.83 -9.41 10.05
N VAL A 123 -3.64 -8.81 10.13
CA VAL A 123 -3.25 -7.69 9.28
C VAL A 123 -3.13 -8.16 7.83
N ALA A 124 -2.42 -9.25 7.59
CA ALA A 124 -2.25 -9.81 6.23
C ALA A 124 -3.61 -10.18 5.59
N ARG A 125 -4.55 -10.75 6.38
CA ARG A 125 -5.91 -11.03 5.89
C ARG A 125 -6.67 -9.75 5.54
N ALA A 126 -6.66 -8.75 6.41
CA ALA A 126 -7.35 -7.48 6.19
C ALA A 126 -6.83 -6.76 4.94
N TRP A 127 -5.52 -6.85 4.66
CA TRP A 127 -4.86 -6.21 3.51
C TRP A 127 -4.97 -7.02 2.21
N GLY A 128 -6.07 -7.77 2.04
CA GLY A 128 -6.38 -8.51 0.81
C GLY A 128 -5.73 -9.88 0.74
N GLU A 129 -5.77 -10.62 1.88
CA GLU A 129 -5.29 -12.00 1.96
C GLU A 129 -3.83 -12.15 1.48
N VAL A 130 -2.93 -11.34 2.04
CA VAL A 130 -1.50 -11.37 1.66
C VAL A 130 -0.93 -12.76 1.96
N LYS A 131 -0.58 -13.50 0.90
CA LYS A 131 -0.02 -14.87 0.97
C LYS A 131 1.42 -14.94 0.46
N LEU A 132 1.83 -13.97 -0.35
CA LEU A 132 3.15 -13.93 -0.98
C LEU A 132 3.98 -12.79 -0.38
N THR A 133 5.25 -13.06 -0.14
CA THR A 133 6.21 -12.06 0.32
C THR A 133 7.38 -11.94 -0.67
N PRO A 134 7.89 -10.72 -0.88
CA PRO A 134 7.38 -9.48 -0.34
C PRO A 134 6.09 -9.04 -1.03
N THR A 135 5.18 -8.41 -0.29
CA THR A 135 4.06 -7.65 -0.84
C THR A 135 4.08 -6.26 -0.22
N THR A 136 4.07 -5.24 -1.07
CA THR A 136 4.24 -3.85 -0.66
C THR A 136 3.07 -3.00 -1.11
N TYR A 137 2.48 -2.27 -0.17
CA TYR A 137 1.43 -1.29 -0.43
C TYR A 137 1.97 0.12 -0.25
N VAL A 138 1.58 1.03 -1.14
CA VAL A 138 1.82 2.47 -1.00
C VAL A 138 0.49 3.12 -0.64
N VAL A 139 0.46 3.78 0.52
CA VAL A 139 -0.69 4.49 1.07
C VAL A 139 -0.42 5.98 1.00
N ASN A 140 -1.37 6.76 0.47
CA ASN A 140 -1.26 8.20 0.38
C ASN A 140 -1.63 8.90 1.70
N LYS A 141 -1.48 10.23 1.78
CA LYS A 141 -1.76 11.04 2.97
C LYS A 141 -3.24 10.97 3.44
N ARG A 142 -4.18 10.56 2.56
CA ARG A 142 -5.59 10.38 2.91
C ARG A 142 -5.90 9.00 3.49
N GLY A 143 -4.90 8.09 3.51
CA GLY A 143 -5.08 6.70 3.95
C GLY A 143 -5.62 5.79 2.85
N GLU A 144 -5.43 6.14 1.58
CA GLU A 144 -5.88 5.35 0.43
C GLU A 144 -4.70 4.56 -0.14
N ILE A 145 -4.94 3.28 -0.45
CA ILE A 145 -4.00 2.42 -1.18
C ILE A 145 -3.95 2.90 -2.63
N VAL A 146 -2.80 3.37 -3.08
CA VAL A 146 -2.61 3.86 -4.45
C VAL A 146 -1.85 2.87 -5.32
N LYS A 147 -1.11 1.95 -4.72
CA LYS A 147 -0.36 0.91 -5.45
C LYS A 147 -0.13 -0.30 -4.56
N ARG A 148 -0.18 -1.49 -5.16
CA ARG A 148 0.27 -2.75 -4.59
C ARG A 148 1.31 -3.37 -5.50
N PHE A 149 2.44 -3.79 -4.93
CA PHE A 149 3.47 -4.59 -5.58
C PHE A 149 3.48 -5.99 -4.96
N VAL A 150 3.56 -7.04 -5.78
CA VAL A 150 3.77 -8.41 -5.34
C VAL A 150 5.13 -8.86 -5.89
N GLY A 151 6.04 -9.23 -5.01
CA GLY A 151 7.46 -9.33 -5.30
C GLY A 151 8.19 -8.00 -5.07
N GLU A 152 9.49 -7.98 -5.31
CA GLU A 152 10.32 -6.77 -5.20
C GLU A 152 9.81 -5.68 -6.16
N PRO A 153 9.51 -4.46 -5.67
CA PRO A 153 9.10 -3.37 -6.54
C PRO A 153 10.24 -2.86 -7.42
N ASP A 154 9.91 -2.33 -8.60
CA ASP A 154 10.84 -1.45 -9.29
C ASP A 154 11.02 -0.17 -8.46
N PHE A 155 12.20 0.00 -7.87
CA PHE A 155 12.48 1.13 -6.98
C PHE A 155 12.49 2.48 -7.72
N ALA A 156 12.76 2.52 -9.02
CA ALA A 156 12.66 3.76 -9.79
C ALA A 156 11.20 4.18 -9.97
N GLU A 157 10.30 3.22 -10.26
CA GLU A 157 8.86 3.47 -10.30
C GLU A 157 8.32 3.86 -8.92
N LEU A 158 8.72 3.13 -7.87
CA LEU A 158 8.32 3.41 -6.48
C LEU A 158 8.72 4.83 -6.05
N HIS A 159 9.95 5.25 -6.34
CA HIS A 159 10.42 6.60 -5.99
C HIS A 159 9.64 7.69 -6.72
N LYS A 160 9.36 7.54 -8.03
CA LYS A 160 8.53 8.48 -8.79
C LYS A 160 7.13 8.60 -8.18
N LEU A 161 6.53 7.46 -7.78
CA LEU A 161 5.23 7.44 -7.13
C LEU A 161 5.28 8.17 -5.78
N ILE A 162 6.23 7.85 -4.90
CA ILE A 162 6.40 8.52 -3.61
C ILE A 162 6.56 10.02 -3.80
N GLU A 163 7.44 10.47 -4.70
CA GLU A 163 7.68 11.88 -4.98
C GLU A 163 6.41 12.60 -5.48
N SER A 164 5.58 11.94 -6.27
CA SER A 164 4.30 12.49 -6.72
C SER A 164 3.30 12.64 -5.58
N LEU A 165 3.23 11.65 -4.67
CA LEU A 165 2.30 11.66 -3.53
C LEU A 165 2.72 12.65 -2.45
N LEU A 166 4.03 12.85 -2.23
CA LEU A 166 4.54 13.82 -1.27
C LEU A 166 4.16 15.27 -1.62
N LYS A 167 4.01 15.57 -2.93
CA LYS A 167 3.59 16.90 -3.43
C LYS A 167 2.08 17.14 -3.30
N GLN A 168 1.28 16.10 -3.06
CA GLN A 168 -0.17 16.24 -2.86
C GLN A 168 -0.44 16.78 -1.44
N VAL A 169 -1.44 17.65 -1.35
CA VAL A 169 -1.92 18.24 -0.08
C VAL A 169 -2.97 17.33 0.54
#